data_5a38b6945a5a46e829bb31a058f0fbd5
#
_entry.id   5a38b6945a5a46e829bb31a058f0fbd5
#
_cell.length_a   1.000
_cell.length_b   1.000
_cell.length_c   1.000
_cell.angle_alpha   90.00
_cell.angle_beta   90.00
_cell.angle_gamma   90.00
#
_symmetry.space_group_name_H-M   'P 1'
#
loop_
_entity.id
_entity.type
_entity.pdbx_description
1 polymer ?
#
loop_
_entity_poly.entity_id
_entity_poly.type
_entity_poly.pdbx_seq_one_letter_code
_entity_poly.pdbx_strand_id
1 'polypeptide(L)'
;MKNWLASMVGKGMLADYVHSPLADLPLLALDFEFNSLHKKDVKFMSAGWVTGQHFQIDYDQSYYRLIRAKGDLQQSPIIHGLTARDIAQGVHAKEMYSSLMQYATTHVWVLHNAYLDMNMLKELAYRFGEAMPAITTIDTMQLALHKLSKGRGQYGVKHDAATLDNCRRRFELLSSPLHNALSDAQATLELFYAQLYDIDPKGEMC
;
A
#
# COMPACT_ATOMS: atom_id res chain seq x y z
N MET A 1 -8.93 18.32 12.54
CA MET A 1 -8.84 17.03 11.81
C MET A 1 -8.71 17.22 10.31
N LYS A 2 -9.55 18.06 9.66
CA LYS A 2 -9.50 18.31 8.19
C LYS A 2 -8.08 18.63 7.66
N ASN A 3 -7.33 19.50 8.35
CA ASN A 3 -5.97 19.88 7.91
C ASN A 3 -4.90 18.78 8.03
N TRP A 4 -5.15 17.77 8.84
CA TRP A 4 -4.18 16.70 9.04
C TRP A 4 -4.26 15.62 7.95
N LEU A 5 -5.47 15.21 7.55
CA LEU A 5 -5.66 14.31 6.41
C LEU A 5 -5.18 14.93 5.10
N ALA A 6 -5.49 16.22 4.88
CA ALA A 6 -4.98 16.97 3.73
C ALA A 6 -3.45 17.03 3.67
N SER A 7 -2.75 16.96 4.81
CA SER A 7 -1.28 16.91 4.86
C SER A 7 -0.71 15.53 4.55
N MET A 8 -1.51 14.47 4.67
CA MET A 8 -1.12 13.09 4.37
C MET A 8 -1.40 12.69 2.92
N VAL A 9 -2.31 13.40 2.25
CA VAL A 9 -2.55 13.29 0.81
C VAL A 9 -1.45 14.14 0.14
N GLY A 10 -0.44 13.49 -0.40
CA GLY A 10 0.65 14.19 -1.12
C GLY A 10 0.11 15.06 -2.26
N LYS A 11 0.89 16.05 -2.68
CA LYS A 11 0.54 16.99 -3.78
C LYS A 11 0.56 16.28 -5.14
N GLY A 12 -0.49 15.52 -5.44
CA GLY A 12 -0.71 14.89 -6.75
C GLY A 12 -1.96 15.47 -7.43
N MET A 13 -2.05 15.31 -8.75
CA MET A 13 -3.15 15.86 -9.55
C MET A 13 -4.42 14.99 -9.44
N LEU A 14 -5.20 15.22 -8.40
CA LEU A 14 -6.60 14.83 -8.36
C LEU A 14 -7.44 16.11 -8.30
N ALA A 15 -7.13 17.07 -9.19
CA ALA A 15 -7.78 18.39 -9.22
C ALA A 15 -9.31 18.31 -9.28
N ASP A 16 -9.85 17.28 -9.95
CA ASP A 16 -11.29 17.06 -10.09
C ASP A 16 -11.94 16.58 -8.77
N TYR A 17 -11.13 16.16 -7.79
CA TYR A 17 -11.62 15.61 -6.51
C TYR A 17 -11.31 16.48 -5.29
N VAL A 18 -10.87 17.72 -5.48
CA VAL A 18 -10.45 18.62 -4.38
C VAL A 18 -11.55 18.84 -3.33
N HIS A 19 -12.80 18.65 -3.70
CA HIS A 19 -13.97 18.81 -2.83
C HIS A 19 -14.79 17.53 -2.67
N SER A 20 -14.30 16.40 -3.20
CA SER A 20 -15.01 15.11 -3.08
C SER A 20 -14.73 14.46 -1.73
N PRO A 21 -15.72 13.77 -1.14
CA PRO A 21 -15.47 12.90 0.01
C PRO A 21 -14.38 11.90 -0.30
N LEU A 22 -13.55 11.55 0.69
CA LEU A 22 -12.46 10.58 0.50
C LEU A 22 -12.94 9.20 0.04
N ALA A 23 -14.18 8.83 0.40
CA ALA A 23 -14.78 7.59 -0.05
C ALA A 23 -15.08 7.56 -1.56
N ASP A 24 -15.25 8.75 -2.16
CA ASP A 24 -15.60 8.91 -3.59
C ASP A 24 -14.37 9.00 -4.48
N LEU A 25 -13.17 9.03 -3.90
CA LEU A 25 -11.93 9.01 -4.66
C LEU A 25 -11.67 7.63 -5.26
N PRO A 26 -11.15 7.57 -6.50
CA PRO A 26 -10.63 6.31 -7.03
C PRO A 26 -9.38 5.94 -6.23
N LEU A 27 -9.40 4.78 -5.59
CA LEU A 27 -8.35 4.26 -4.72
C LEU A 27 -7.64 3.09 -5.38
N LEU A 28 -6.34 3.00 -5.15
CA LEU A 28 -5.53 1.82 -5.45
C LEU A 28 -4.83 1.40 -4.17
N ALA A 29 -5.17 0.28 -3.58
CA ALA A 29 -4.35 -0.32 -2.53
C ALA A 29 -3.35 -1.29 -3.14
N LEU A 30 -2.11 -1.22 -2.69
CA LEU A 30 -1.03 -2.06 -3.19
C LEU A 30 -0.12 -2.52 -2.07
N ASP A 31 0.52 -3.65 -2.31
CA ASP A 31 1.56 -4.22 -1.48
C ASP A 31 2.61 -4.95 -2.34
N PHE A 32 3.84 -5.01 -1.85
CA PHE A 32 4.95 -5.70 -2.48
C PHE A 32 5.62 -6.65 -1.50
N GLU A 33 5.97 -7.83 -1.99
CA GLU A 33 6.87 -8.72 -1.26
C GLU A 33 8.31 -8.57 -1.74
N PHE A 34 9.22 -8.50 -0.79
CA PHE A 34 10.65 -8.32 -1.03
C PHE A 34 11.45 -9.47 -0.45
N ASN A 35 12.60 -9.80 -1.07
CA ASN A 35 13.52 -10.79 -0.51
C ASN A 35 14.25 -10.27 0.72
N SER A 36 14.41 -8.97 0.86
CA SER A 36 15.15 -8.30 1.93
C SER A 36 14.74 -6.84 2.03
N LEU A 37 14.87 -6.25 3.21
CA LEU A 37 14.70 -4.82 3.42
C LEU A 37 16.02 -4.02 3.27
N HIS A 38 17.14 -4.68 2.98
CA HIS A 38 18.43 -4.04 2.78
C HIS A 38 18.55 -3.47 1.38
N LYS A 39 18.62 -2.14 1.24
CA LYS A 39 18.53 -1.37 -0.01
C LYS A 39 19.43 -1.82 -1.16
N LYS A 40 20.60 -2.40 -0.88
CA LYS A 40 21.59 -2.73 -1.93
C LYS A 40 21.21 -3.94 -2.78
N ASP A 41 20.45 -4.89 -2.24
CA ASP A 41 20.15 -6.17 -2.88
C ASP A 41 18.65 -6.50 -2.88
N VAL A 42 17.79 -5.49 -2.74
CA VAL A 42 16.34 -5.68 -2.73
C VAL A 42 15.86 -6.17 -4.08
N LYS A 43 15.09 -7.25 -4.04
CA LYS A 43 14.40 -7.81 -5.18
C LYS A 43 12.91 -7.85 -4.87
N PHE A 44 12.12 -7.35 -5.79
CA PHE A 44 10.69 -7.58 -5.77
C PHE A 44 10.43 -9.06 -6.04
N MET A 45 9.62 -9.69 -5.22
CA MET A 45 9.23 -11.09 -5.32
C MET A 45 7.84 -11.24 -5.89
N SER A 46 6.92 -10.42 -5.41
CA SER A 46 5.57 -10.29 -5.95
C SER A 46 5.04 -8.87 -5.80
N ALA A 47 4.03 -8.55 -6.56
CA ALA A 47 3.25 -7.34 -6.46
C ALA A 47 1.77 -7.67 -6.51
N GLY A 48 0.98 -7.03 -5.67
CA GLY A 48 -0.46 -7.14 -5.65
C GLY A 48 -1.13 -5.79 -5.46
N TRP A 49 -2.23 -5.55 -6.16
CA TRP A 49 -3.08 -4.39 -5.94
C TRP A 49 -4.54 -4.67 -6.27
N VAL A 50 -5.40 -3.89 -5.65
CA VAL A 50 -6.83 -3.81 -5.92
C VAL A 50 -7.23 -2.36 -6.04
N THR A 51 -8.25 -2.08 -6.83
CA THR A 51 -8.88 -0.76 -6.87
C THR A 51 -10.15 -0.73 -6.03
N GLY A 52 -10.60 0.47 -5.68
CA GLY A 52 -11.86 0.64 -4.96
C GLY A 52 -12.34 2.08 -4.96
N GLN A 53 -13.64 2.23 -4.71
CA GLN A 53 -14.33 3.52 -4.63
C GLN A 53 -15.67 3.30 -3.91
N HIS A 54 -16.22 4.33 -3.28
CA HIS A 54 -17.53 4.26 -2.60
C HIS A 54 -17.65 3.09 -1.59
N PHE A 55 -16.58 2.82 -0.80
CA PHE A 55 -16.49 1.68 0.13
C PHE A 55 -16.60 0.30 -0.55
N GLN A 56 -16.42 0.22 -1.86
CA GLN A 56 -16.42 -1.04 -2.61
C GLN A 56 -15.01 -1.35 -3.11
N ILE A 57 -14.69 -2.63 -3.18
CA ILE A 57 -13.45 -3.14 -3.78
C ILE A 57 -13.79 -3.74 -5.15
N ASP A 58 -13.07 -3.31 -6.18
CA ASP A 58 -13.21 -3.83 -7.53
C ASP A 58 -12.18 -4.95 -7.75
N TYR A 59 -12.62 -6.18 -7.70
CA TYR A 59 -11.78 -7.34 -7.93
C TYR A 59 -11.48 -7.61 -9.40
N ASP A 60 -12.27 -7.06 -10.33
CA ASP A 60 -12.05 -7.23 -11.77
C ASP A 60 -10.80 -6.50 -12.22
N GLN A 61 -10.39 -5.46 -11.47
CA GLN A 61 -9.15 -4.70 -11.68
C GLN A 61 -8.01 -5.18 -10.79
N SER A 62 -8.17 -6.33 -10.11
CA SER A 62 -7.11 -6.85 -9.26
C SER A 62 -5.91 -7.35 -10.06
N TYR A 63 -4.73 -7.15 -9.48
CA TYR A 63 -3.47 -7.62 -10.07
C TYR A 63 -2.69 -8.43 -9.04
N TYR A 64 -2.17 -9.56 -9.46
CA TYR A 64 -1.16 -10.31 -8.72
C TYR A 64 -0.18 -10.93 -9.69
N ARG A 65 1.10 -10.65 -9.54
CA ARG A 65 2.16 -11.31 -10.32
C ARG A 65 3.39 -11.55 -9.46
N LEU A 66 4.01 -12.68 -9.69
CA LEU A 66 5.38 -12.92 -9.28
C LEU A 66 6.32 -12.10 -10.16
N ILE A 67 7.37 -11.57 -9.56
CA ILE A 67 8.35 -10.72 -10.24
C ILE A 67 9.63 -11.52 -10.42
N ARG A 68 10.09 -11.60 -11.67
CA ARG A 68 11.32 -12.32 -11.99
C ARG A 68 12.53 -11.70 -11.33
N ALA A 69 13.17 -12.46 -10.46
CA ALA A 69 14.42 -12.10 -9.80
C ALA A 69 15.47 -13.20 -10.02
N LYS A 70 16.75 -12.79 -10.11
CA LYS A 70 17.89 -13.71 -10.25
C LYS A 70 18.76 -13.66 -8.99
N GLY A 71 19.46 -14.77 -8.73
CA GLY A 71 20.42 -14.92 -7.63
C GLY A 71 19.76 -15.34 -6.32
N ASP A 72 20.48 -15.14 -5.21
CA ASP A 72 20.02 -15.56 -3.89
C ASP A 72 18.74 -14.82 -3.49
N LEU A 73 17.73 -15.58 -3.07
CA LEU A 73 16.44 -15.10 -2.60
C LEU A 73 16.37 -15.01 -1.07
N GLN A 74 17.47 -15.35 -0.39
CA GLN A 74 17.60 -15.36 1.07
C GLN A 74 16.50 -16.20 1.75
N GLN A 75 15.83 -15.67 2.77
CA GLN A 75 14.76 -16.37 3.50
C GLN A 75 13.37 -16.19 2.87
N SER A 76 13.27 -15.48 1.76
CA SER A 76 12.01 -15.16 1.09
C SER A 76 11.14 -16.39 0.78
N PRO A 77 11.68 -17.52 0.29
CA PRO A 77 10.87 -18.71 0.07
C PRO A 77 10.18 -19.24 1.34
N ILE A 78 10.80 -19.07 2.50
CA ILE A 78 10.25 -19.54 3.79
C ILE A 78 9.12 -18.61 4.24
N ILE A 79 9.27 -17.29 4.04
CA ILE A 79 8.32 -16.29 4.53
C ILE A 79 7.09 -16.21 3.63
N HIS A 80 7.27 -16.26 2.30
CA HIS A 80 6.20 -16.04 1.33
C HIS A 80 5.73 -17.32 0.63
N GLY A 81 6.27 -18.49 0.98
CA GLY A 81 5.93 -19.78 0.36
C GLY A 81 6.28 -19.87 -1.13
N LEU A 82 7.15 -18.99 -1.64
CA LEU A 82 7.52 -18.90 -3.06
C LEU A 82 8.83 -19.63 -3.30
N THR A 83 8.86 -20.49 -4.34
CA THR A 83 10.10 -21.18 -4.74
C THR A 83 10.92 -20.35 -5.74
N ALA A 84 12.21 -20.64 -5.86
CA ALA A 84 13.06 -20.04 -6.88
C ALA A 84 12.53 -20.29 -8.31
N ARG A 85 11.86 -21.43 -8.51
CA ARG A 85 11.24 -21.79 -9.80
C ARG A 85 10.05 -20.87 -10.10
N ASP A 86 9.20 -20.58 -9.11
CA ASP A 86 8.04 -19.71 -9.27
C ASP A 86 8.50 -18.30 -9.64
N ILE A 87 9.50 -17.79 -8.93
CA ILE A 87 10.08 -16.46 -9.17
C ILE A 87 10.74 -16.38 -10.56
N ALA A 88 11.40 -17.45 -11.00
CA ALA A 88 12.02 -17.46 -12.33
C ALA A 88 10.99 -17.34 -13.48
N GLN A 89 9.74 -17.74 -13.25
CA GLN A 89 8.63 -17.66 -14.20
C GLN A 89 7.84 -16.34 -14.09
N GLY A 90 8.16 -15.49 -13.12
CA GLY A 90 7.51 -14.20 -12.90
C GLY A 90 7.69 -13.24 -14.09
N VAL A 91 6.88 -12.18 -14.10
CA VAL A 91 6.98 -11.09 -15.08
C VAL A 91 8.25 -10.25 -14.84
N HIS A 92 8.65 -9.47 -15.82
CA HIS A 92 9.72 -8.51 -15.63
C HIS A 92 9.27 -7.37 -14.70
N ALA A 93 10.15 -6.92 -13.80
CA ALA A 93 9.86 -5.79 -12.91
C ALA A 93 9.47 -4.52 -13.69
N LYS A 94 9.98 -4.31 -14.90
CA LYS A 94 9.58 -3.19 -15.76
C LYS A 94 8.13 -3.31 -16.25
N GLU A 95 7.67 -4.50 -16.56
CA GLU A 95 6.28 -4.77 -16.96
C GLU A 95 5.32 -4.47 -15.80
N MET A 96 5.63 -4.99 -14.61
CA MET A 96 4.88 -4.67 -13.38
C MET A 96 4.85 -3.18 -13.12
N TYR A 97 6.02 -2.50 -13.15
CA TYR A 97 6.13 -1.06 -12.95
C TYR A 97 5.27 -0.28 -13.96
N SER A 98 5.35 -0.60 -15.25
CA SER A 98 4.56 0.08 -16.29
C SER A 98 3.06 -0.13 -16.10
N SER A 99 2.63 -1.31 -15.68
CA SER A 99 1.22 -1.60 -15.36
C SER A 99 0.73 -0.80 -14.16
N LEU A 100 1.57 -0.67 -13.12
CA LEU A 100 1.24 0.10 -11.93
C LEU A 100 1.19 1.62 -12.20
N MET A 101 2.10 2.14 -13.02
CA MET A 101 2.17 3.58 -13.33
C MET A 101 0.95 4.12 -14.07
N GLN A 102 0.11 3.27 -14.65
CA GLN A 102 -1.18 3.68 -15.25
C GLN A 102 -2.14 4.29 -14.21
N TYR A 103 -1.97 3.93 -12.94
CA TYR A 103 -2.77 4.43 -11.82
C TYR A 103 -2.17 5.64 -11.12
N ALA A 104 -0.94 6.03 -11.47
CA ALA A 104 -0.16 7.02 -10.71
C ALA A 104 -0.82 8.41 -10.61
N THR A 105 -1.53 8.84 -11.66
CA THR A 105 -2.17 10.16 -11.74
C THR A 105 -3.68 10.12 -11.62
N THR A 106 -4.27 8.92 -11.61
CA THR A 106 -5.73 8.73 -11.64
C THR A 106 -6.28 8.20 -10.32
N HIS A 107 -5.43 7.65 -9.45
CA HIS A 107 -5.85 7.04 -8.18
C HIS A 107 -5.06 7.61 -7.01
N VAL A 108 -5.69 7.66 -5.86
CA VAL A 108 -5.01 7.80 -4.56
C VAL A 108 -4.52 6.43 -4.14
N TRP A 109 -3.22 6.33 -3.85
CA TRP A 109 -2.64 5.06 -3.45
C TRP A 109 -2.73 4.87 -1.94
N VAL A 110 -3.33 3.77 -1.54
CA VAL A 110 -3.50 3.37 -0.14
C VAL A 110 -2.48 2.29 0.17
N LEU A 111 -1.61 2.55 1.15
CA LEU A 111 -0.55 1.63 1.54
C LEU A 111 -0.55 1.43 3.06
N HIS A 112 0.10 0.37 3.51
CA HIS A 112 0.38 0.17 4.92
C HIS A 112 1.89 0.22 5.14
N ASN A 113 2.41 1.31 5.73
CA ASN A 113 3.83 1.67 5.75
C ASN A 113 4.35 2.14 4.38
N ALA A 114 3.67 3.14 3.81
CA ALA A 114 3.96 3.69 2.48
C ALA A 114 5.43 4.07 2.24
N TYR A 115 6.18 4.40 3.29
CA TYR A 115 7.60 4.75 3.19
C TYR A 115 8.43 3.64 2.52
N LEU A 116 8.17 2.38 2.87
CA LEU A 116 8.91 1.24 2.34
C LEU A 116 8.65 1.08 0.84
N ASP A 117 7.39 0.89 0.48
CA ASP A 117 6.98 0.61 -0.91
C ASP A 117 7.35 1.74 -1.86
N MET A 118 7.10 2.98 -1.45
CA MET A 118 7.40 4.16 -2.27
C MET A 118 8.91 4.36 -2.48
N ASN A 119 9.74 4.04 -1.48
CA ASN A 119 11.20 4.09 -1.67
C ASN A 119 11.69 2.99 -2.61
N MET A 120 11.12 1.78 -2.53
CA MET A 120 11.47 0.69 -3.44
C MET A 120 11.05 1.00 -4.88
N LEU A 121 9.87 1.59 -5.07
CA LEU A 121 9.41 2.04 -6.38
C LEU A 121 10.28 3.15 -6.98
N LYS A 122 10.73 4.12 -6.15
CA LYS A 122 11.67 5.17 -6.60
C LYS A 122 12.99 4.58 -7.06
N GLU A 123 13.51 3.61 -6.31
CA GLU A 123 14.75 2.93 -6.68
C GLU A 123 14.56 2.13 -7.99
N LEU A 124 13.40 1.50 -8.17
CA LEU A 124 13.07 0.77 -9.40
C LEU A 124 12.97 1.71 -10.61
N ALA A 125 12.29 2.85 -10.47
CA ALA A 125 12.20 3.89 -11.49
C ALA A 125 13.60 4.39 -11.90
N TYR A 126 14.44 4.68 -10.91
CA TYR A 126 15.82 5.10 -11.13
C TYR A 126 16.63 4.06 -11.94
N ARG A 127 16.50 2.78 -11.61
CA ARG A 127 17.14 1.69 -12.36
C ARG A 127 16.66 1.58 -13.80
N PHE A 128 15.42 2.00 -14.08
CA PHE A 128 14.87 2.05 -15.43
C PHE A 128 15.20 3.34 -16.18
N GLY A 129 15.85 4.31 -15.53
CA GLY A 129 16.07 5.63 -16.09
C GLY A 129 14.80 6.46 -16.24
N GLU A 130 13.78 6.17 -15.44
CA GLU A 130 12.48 6.83 -15.48
C GLU A 130 12.31 7.79 -14.30
N ALA A 131 11.64 8.93 -14.54
CA ALA A 131 11.22 9.82 -13.47
C ALA A 131 9.90 9.28 -12.88
N MET A 132 9.88 9.05 -11.56
CA MET A 132 8.66 8.66 -10.88
C MET A 132 7.69 9.86 -10.84
N PRO A 133 6.44 9.70 -11.30
CA PRO A 133 5.45 10.77 -11.23
C PRO A 133 5.12 11.10 -9.76
N ALA A 134 4.52 12.27 -9.54
CA ALA A 134 3.95 12.61 -8.24
C ALA A 134 2.72 11.71 -7.99
N ILE A 135 2.76 10.96 -6.89
CA ILE A 135 1.71 10.03 -6.49
C ILE A 135 1.12 10.52 -5.18
N THR A 136 -0.20 10.63 -5.13
CA THR A 136 -0.93 10.90 -3.90
C THR A 136 -1.08 9.62 -3.10
N THR A 137 -0.63 9.63 -1.84
CA THR A 137 -0.65 8.44 -0.99
C THR A 137 -1.39 8.66 0.32
N ILE A 138 -2.06 7.61 0.80
CA ILE A 138 -2.60 7.49 2.15
C ILE A 138 -1.89 6.31 2.83
N ASP A 139 -1.37 6.53 4.04
CA ASP A 139 -0.68 5.51 4.83
C ASP A 139 -1.55 5.09 6.02
N THR A 140 -2.12 3.89 5.95
CA THR A 140 -3.01 3.33 6.99
C THR A 140 -2.28 3.07 8.31
N MET A 141 -0.95 2.82 8.29
CA MET A 141 -0.14 2.72 9.49
C MET A 141 -0.02 4.08 10.18
N GLN A 142 0.22 5.17 9.43
CA GLN A 142 0.30 6.52 9.98
C GLN A 142 -1.04 6.97 10.55
N LEU A 143 -2.17 6.63 9.90
CA LEU A 143 -3.51 6.86 10.46
C LEU A 143 -3.68 6.16 11.81
N ALA A 144 -3.28 4.90 11.91
CA ALA A 144 -3.35 4.13 13.14
C ALA A 144 -2.44 4.70 14.24
N LEU A 145 -1.18 5.03 13.92
CA LEU A 145 -0.23 5.62 14.86
C LEU A 145 -0.74 6.96 15.40
N HIS A 146 -1.29 7.80 14.52
CA HIS A 146 -1.89 9.08 14.95
C HIS A 146 -3.06 8.85 15.91
N LYS A 147 -3.96 7.92 15.63
CA LYS A 147 -5.08 7.58 16.53
C LYS A 147 -4.58 7.05 17.88
N LEU A 148 -3.59 6.17 17.87
CA LEU A 148 -3.02 5.57 19.08
C LEU A 148 -2.21 6.56 19.93
N SER A 149 -1.64 7.60 19.32
CA SER A 149 -0.89 8.64 20.03
C SER A 149 -1.79 9.68 20.73
N LYS A 150 -3.06 9.80 20.32
CA LYS A 150 -4.01 10.71 20.99
C LYS A 150 -4.17 10.33 22.45
N GLY A 151 -3.79 11.24 23.35
CA GLY A 151 -3.91 11.06 24.81
C GLY A 151 -2.70 10.39 25.47
N ARG A 152 -1.64 10.02 24.76
CA ARG A 152 -0.45 9.35 25.34
C ARG A 152 0.82 10.19 25.35
N GLY A 153 0.77 11.46 24.91
CA GLY A 153 1.97 12.29 24.78
C GLY A 153 2.92 11.76 23.69
N GLN A 154 4.05 12.46 23.50
CA GLN A 154 5.02 12.16 22.44
C GLN A 154 5.82 10.86 22.66
N TYR A 155 5.60 10.13 23.74
CA TYR A 155 6.33 8.94 24.14
C TYR A 155 5.46 7.68 23.96
N GLY A 156 5.72 6.90 22.93
CA GLY A 156 5.61 5.47 23.13
C GLY A 156 4.50 4.69 22.44
N VAL A 157 4.05 5.04 21.22
CA VAL A 157 3.40 3.99 20.40
C VAL A 157 4.50 3.25 19.65
N LYS A 158 4.72 1.98 19.99
CA LYS A 158 5.66 1.14 19.26
C LYS A 158 5.12 0.87 17.86
N HIS A 159 6.01 0.82 16.86
CA HIS A 159 5.64 0.51 15.47
C HIS A 159 4.94 -0.85 15.33
N ASP A 160 5.33 -1.84 16.14
CA ASP A 160 4.69 -3.16 16.18
C ASP A 160 3.21 -3.11 16.58
N ALA A 161 2.79 -2.08 17.33
CA ALA A 161 1.39 -1.87 17.63
C ALA A 161 0.54 -1.48 16.41
N ALA A 162 1.15 -1.02 15.32
CA ALA A 162 0.48 -0.58 14.11
C ALA A 162 0.78 -1.48 12.89
N THR A 163 1.13 -2.75 13.09
CA THR A 163 1.16 -3.73 11.99
C THR A 163 -0.23 -3.89 11.36
N LEU A 164 -0.30 -4.30 10.11
CA LEU A 164 -1.55 -4.48 9.37
C LEU A 164 -2.54 -5.35 10.16
N ASP A 165 -2.10 -6.51 10.64
CA ASP A 165 -2.93 -7.42 11.43
C ASP A 165 -3.41 -6.79 12.76
N ASN A 166 -2.54 -6.09 13.50
CA ASN A 166 -2.91 -5.41 14.73
C ASN A 166 -3.91 -4.26 14.48
N CYS A 167 -3.77 -3.54 13.37
CA CYS A 167 -4.72 -2.51 12.97
C CYS A 167 -6.07 -3.12 12.61
N ARG A 168 -6.10 -4.17 11.79
CA ARG A 168 -7.31 -4.86 11.37
C ARG A 168 -8.08 -5.44 12.56
N ARG A 169 -7.38 -6.07 13.50
CA ARG A 169 -7.98 -6.63 14.73
C ARG A 169 -8.70 -5.61 15.58
N ARG A 170 -8.24 -4.34 15.60
CA ARG A 170 -8.93 -3.24 16.33
C ARG A 170 -10.26 -2.84 15.71
N PHE A 171 -10.47 -3.12 14.46
CA PHE A 171 -11.72 -2.91 13.74
C PHE A 171 -12.52 -4.21 13.57
N GLU A 172 -12.12 -5.28 14.27
CA GLU A 172 -12.77 -6.61 14.21
C GLU A 172 -12.83 -7.20 12.79
N LEU A 173 -11.90 -6.76 11.92
CA LEU A 173 -11.74 -7.31 10.59
C LEU A 173 -11.08 -8.68 10.66
N LEU A 174 -11.52 -9.59 9.78
CA LEU A 174 -10.95 -10.93 9.70
C LEU A 174 -9.44 -10.86 9.40
N SER A 175 -8.67 -11.78 9.99
CA SER A 175 -7.26 -11.92 9.66
C SER A 175 -7.08 -12.28 8.19
N SER A 176 -6.15 -11.61 7.52
CA SER A 176 -5.75 -11.92 6.14
C SER A 176 -4.75 -13.08 6.15
N PRO A 177 -4.73 -13.93 5.12
CA PRO A 177 -3.60 -14.83 4.88
C PRO A 177 -2.32 -13.98 4.78
N LEU A 178 -1.37 -14.23 5.69
CA LEU A 178 -0.16 -13.42 5.80
C LEU A 178 0.76 -13.63 4.58
N HIS A 179 1.41 -12.52 4.18
CA HIS A 179 2.52 -12.52 3.21
C HIS A 179 2.13 -12.93 1.78
N ASN A 180 0.98 -12.47 1.32
CA ASN A 180 0.62 -12.48 -0.09
C ASN A 180 0.25 -11.06 -0.53
N ALA A 181 1.01 -10.49 -1.45
CA ALA A 181 0.88 -9.09 -1.85
C ALA A 181 -0.57 -8.68 -2.25
N LEU A 182 -1.33 -9.54 -2.93
CA LEU A 182 -2.72 -9.23 -3.27
C LEU A 182 -3.63 -9.26 -2.02
N SER A 183 -3.46 -10.25 -1.16
CA SER A 183 -4.24 -10.36 0.08
C SER A 183 -3.94 -9.19 1.03
N ASP A 184 -2.69 -8.76 1.10
CA ASP A 184 -2.28 -7.66 1.96
C ASP A 184 -2.70 -6.29 1.38
N ALA A 185 -2.71 -6.13 0.05
CA ALA A 185 -3.31 -4.98 -0.62
C ALA A 185 -4.83 -4.87 -0.34
N GLN A 186 -5.57 -5.98 -0.50
CA GLN A 186 -6.99 -6.05 -0.14
C GLN A 186 -7.21 -5.71 1.34
N ALA A 187 -6.45 -6.35 2.23
CA ALA A 187 -6.52 -6.12 3.67
C ALA A 187 -6.25 -4.66 4.04
N THR A 188 -5.35 -4.00 3.31
CA THR A 188 -5.03 -2.58 3.47
C THR A 188 -6.19 -1.69 3.05
N LEU A 189 -6.88 -2.00 1.95
CA LEU A 189 -8.04 -1.21 1.49
C LEU A 189 -9.24 -1.38 2.43
N GLU A 190 -9.52 -2.60 2.89
CA GLU A 190 -10.55 -2.87 3.90
C GLU A 190 -10.27 -2.11 5.20
N LEU A 191 -9.01 -2.13 5.67
CA LEU A 191 -8.59 -1.37 6.83
C LEU A 191 -8.78 0.14 6.63
N PHE A 192 -8.41 0.66 5.46
CA PHE A 192 -8.61 2.08 5.16
C PHE A 192 -10.08 2.47 5.22
N TYR A 193 -10.97 1.69 4.64
CA TYR A 193 -12.40 1.94 4.70
C TYR A 193 -12.94 1.92 6.15
N ALA A 194 -12.49 0.98 6.96
CA ALA A 194 -12.86 0.95 8.38
C ALA A 194 -12.32 2.16 9.15
N GLN A 195 -11.09 2.58 8.88
CA GLN A 195 -10.50 3.79 9.46
C GLN A 195 -11.24 5.05 9.02
N LEU A 196 -11.60 5.15 7.74
CA LEU A 196 -12.33 6.28 7.19
C LEU A 196 -13.71 6.39 7.83
N TYR A 197 -14.45 5.29 7.92
CA TYR A 197 -15.75 5.26 8.58
C TYR A 197 -15.67 5.68 10.06
N ASP A 198 -14.65 5.26 10.79
CA ASP A 198 -14.43 5.64 12.20
C ASP A 198 -14.08 7.13 12.36
N ILE A 199 -13.37 7.73 11.39
CA ILE A 199 -12.97 9.15 11.41
C ILE A 199 -14.11 10.04 10.93
N ASP A 200 -14.85 9.61 9.93
CA ASP A 200 -15.91 10.35 9.24
C ASP A 200 -17.15 9.49 8.98
N PRO A 201 -17.92 9.17 10.03
CA PRO A 201 -19.12 8.32 9.90
C PRO A 201 -20.21 8.91 8.99
N LYS A 202 -20.13 10.21 8.72
CA LYS A 202 -21.13 10.92 7.89
C LYS A 202 -20.70 11.12 6.45
N GLY A 203 -19.44 10.82 6.11
CA GLY A 203 -18.89 11.03 4.77
C GLY A 203 -18.78 12.51 4.37
N GLU A 204 -18.55 13.41 5.34
CA GLU A 204 -18.49 14.86 5.10
C GLU A 204 -17.07 15.38 4.87
N MET A 205 -16.05 14.52 5.02
CA MET A 205 -14.64 14.91 4.86
C MET A 205 -14.21 14.84 3.40
N CYS A 206 -13.79 16.00 2.91
CA CYS A 206 -13.19 16.22 1.59
C CYS A 206 -11.72 16.58 1.73
#